data_61a0b9fa5ca250b12bb2c4ad1ea77b3f
#
_entry.id   61a0b9fa5ca250b12bb2c4ad1ea77b3f
#
_cell.length_a   1.000
_cell.length_b   1.000
_cell.length_c   1.000
_cell.angle_alpha   90.00
_cell.angle_beta   90.00
_cell.angle_gamma   90.00
#
_symmetry.space_group_name_H-M   'P 1'
#
loop_
_entity.id
_entity.type
_entity.pdbx_description
1 polymer ?
#
loop_
_entity_poly.entity_id
_entity_poly.type
_entity_poly.pdbx_seq_one_letter_code
_entity_poly.pdbx_strand_id
1 'polypeptide(L)'
;MIAPLMVGACGSMPDPAPEHAHTFAFLRTGTKRADFSGPALQELMKGHMANIGRLATEGQLYVAGPMGQGNPEPSLRGIFILATGDTSAAEALCQSDPSIAAGVLDAEVVPFLTNRDLRAVLDRGLEFEERRKLDPSISMIDGMTTYALLHVEDGERASQALATLHASRTILLEGHLGGARSGQRLYFLDVRDLPSATATLAPLQSSLGPHTLFPWFGSSALRL
;
A
#
# COMPACT_ATOMS: atom_id res chain seq x y z
N MET A 1 10.61 63.04 -5.65
CA MET A 1 11.07 61.72 -5.15
C MET A 1 9.97 60.70 -5.42
N ILE A 2 10.17 59.85 -6.43
CA ILE A 2 9.24 58.80 -6.86
C ILE A 2 9.81 57.48 -6.36
N ALA A 3 9.07 56.79 -5.46
CA ALA A 3 9.44 55.49 -4.96
C ALA A 3 9.15 54.42 -6.01
N PRO A 4 10.02 53.41 -6.22
CA PRO A 4 9.72 52.29 -7.13
C PRO A 4 8.73 51.30 -6.49
N LEU A 5 7.67 50.94 -7.25
CA LEU A 5 6.83 49.82 -6.95
C LEU A 5 7.65 48.52 -7.05
N MET A 6 7.72 47.80 -5.95
CA MET A 6 8.21 46.44 -5.92
C MET A 6 7.09 45.55 -6.53
N VAL A 7 7.31 45.05 -7.74
CA VAL A 7 6.50 43.99 -8.32
C VAL A 7 6.93 42.67 -7.65
N GLY A 8 6.10 42.17 -6.75
CA GLY A 8 6.30 40.88 -6.14
C GLY A 8 6.18 39.76 -7.23
N ALA A 9 7.27 39.04 -7.44
CA ALA A 9 7.27 37.85 -8.27
C ALA A 9 6.29 36.81 -7.65
N CYS A 10 5.17 36.61 -8.29
CA CYS A 10 4.29 35.50 -8.00
C CYS A 10 5.03 34.23 -8.43
N GLY A 11 5.70 33.56 -7.49
CA GLY A 11 6.30 32.25 -7.74
C GLY A 11 5.17 31.30 -8.10
N SER A 12 5.14 30.82 -9.35
CA SER A 12 4.27 29.74 -9.75
C SER A 12 4.56 28.53 -8.86
N MET A 13 3.53 28.02 -8.19
CA MET A 13 3.61 26.73 -7.51
C MET A 13 4.06 25.69 -8.55
N PRO A 14 4.98 24.78 -8.21
CA PRO A 14 5.33 23.70 -9.12
C PRO A 14 4.06 22.91 -9.46
N ASP A 15 3.92 22.53 -10.72
CA ASP A 15 2.83 21.67 -11.14
C ASP A 15 2.79 20.42 -10.25
N PRO A 16 1.59 19.96 -9.80
CA PRO A 16 1.49 18.74 -9.05
C PRO A 16 2.12 17.59 -9.84
N ALA A 17 2.88 16.73 -9.15
CA ALA A 17 3.46 15.56 -9.78
C ALA A 17 2.36 14.73 -10.45
N PRO A 18 2.63 14.11 -11.62
CA PRO A 18 1.64 13.31 -12.31
C PRO A 18 1.14 12.18 -11.38
N GLU A 19 -0.17 12.01 -11.31
CA GLU A 19 -0.78 10.92 -10.56
C GLU A 19 -0.85 9.66 -11.41
N HIS A 20 -0.49 8.53 -10.81
CA HIS A 20 -0.55 7.21 -11.44
C HIS A 20 -1.79 6.47 -10.95
N ALA A 21 -2.64 6.04 -11.90
CA ALA A 21 -3.89 5.36 -11.60
C ALA A 21 -3.67 3.86 -11.36
N HIS A 22 -4.02 3.41 -10.19
CA HIS A 22 -4.02 2.02 -9.73
C HIS A 22 -5.35 1.68 -9.08
N THR A 23 -5.51 0.44 -8.64
CA THR A 23 -6.54 0.05 -7.68
C THR A 23 -5.90 -0.54 -6.44
N PHE A 24 -6.51 -0.23 -5.30
CA PHE A 24 -6.14 -0.77 -4.00
C PHE A 24 -7.18 -1.80 -3.56
N ALA A 25 -6.74 -2.95 -3.10
CA ALA A 25 -7.63 -3.95 -2.50
C ALA A 25 -7.27 -4.17 -1.04
N PHE A 26 -8.24 -3.94 -0.16
CA PHE A 26 -8.18 -4.36 1.23
C PHE A 26 -8.62 -5.82 1.30
N LEU A 27 -7.72 -6.72 1.66
CA LEU A 27 -8.02 -8.13 1.82
C LEU A 27 -8.51 -8.38 3.25
N ARG A 28 -9.75 -8.83 3.37
CA ARG A 28 -10.40 -9.09 4.66
C ARG A 28 -10.64 -10.56 4.88
N THR A 29 -10.90 -10.95 6.12
CA THR A 29 -11.40 -12.28 6.44
C THR A 29 -12.76 -12.47 5.78
N GLY A 30 -12.87 -13.44 4.88
CA GLY A 30 -14.09 -13.73 4.14
C GLY A 30 -15.12 -14.48 4.98
N THR A 31 -16.37 -14.43 4.52
CA THR A 31 -17.52 -14.98 5.24
C THR A 31 -17.48 -16.51 5.42
N LYS A 32 -16.78 -17.22 4.52
CA LYS A 32 -16.60 -18.67 4.57
C LYS A 32 -15.29 -19.11 5.24
N ARG A 33 -14.53 -18.18 5.85
CA ARG A 33 -13.23 -18.51 6.46
C ARG A 33 -13.34 -19.63 7.50
N ALA A 34 -14.43 -19.67 8.25
CA ALA A 34 -14.67 -20.69 9.29
C ALA A 34 -14.92 -22.10 8.74
N ASP A 35 -15.34 -22.22 7.48
CA ASP A 35 -15.64 -23.51 6.82
C ASP A 35 -14.36 -24.27 6.44
N PHE A 36 -13.20 -23.60 6.49
CA PHE A 36 -11.90 -24.14 6.07
C PHE A 36 -10.92 -24.24 7.23
N SER A 37 -10.31 -25.40 7.37
CA SER A 37 -9.26 -25.67 8.36
C SER A 37 -8.28 -26.72 7.84
N GLY A 38 -7.15 -26.91 8.55
CA GLY A 38 -6.17 -27.95 8.23
C GLY A 38 -5.70 -27.94 6.77
N PRO A 39 -5.61 -29.12 6.13
CA PRO A 39 -5.05 -29.24 4.76
C PRO A 39 -5.82 -28.44 3.71
N ALA A 40 -7.16 -28.35 3.80
CA ALA A 40 -7.96 -27.61 2.84
C ALA A 40 -7.63 -26.11 2.84
N LEU A 41 -7.48 -25.52 4.02
CA LEU A 41 -7.04 -24.12 4.15
C LEU A 41 -5.62 -23.93 3.65
N GLN A 42 -4.70 -24.86 3.97
CA GLN A 42 -3.32 -24.78 3.50
C GLN A 42 -3.23 -24.79 1.97
N GLU A 43 -4.02 -25.62 1.29
CA GLU A 43 -4.04 -25.67 -0.17
C GLU A 43 -4.57 -24.37 -0.78
N LEU A 44 -5.64 -23.78 -0.20
CA LEU A 44 -6.13 -22.47 -0.63
C LEU A 44 -5.08 -21.38 -0.45
N MET A 45 -4.37 -21.36 0.68
CA MET A 45 -3.31 -20.38 0.93
C MET A 45 -2.10 -20.59 0.01
N LYS A 46 -1.77 -21.83 -0.34
CA LYS A 46 -0.76 -22.11 -1.36
C LYS A 46 -1.18 -21.61 -2.74
N GLY A 47 -2.45 -21.80 -3.11
CA GLY A 47 -3.01 -21.25 -4.34
C GLY A 47 -2.99 -19.71 -4.35
N HIS A 48 -3.32 -19.07 -3.21
CA HIS A 48 -3.20 -17.63 -3.01
C HIS A 48 -1.79 -17.13 -3.29
N MET A 49 -0.77 -17.73 -2.69
CA MET A 49 0.63 -17.34 -2.91
C MET A 49 1.06 -17.56 -4.38
N ALA A 50 0.62 -18.66 -5.00
CA ALA A 50 0.90 -18.93 -6.42
C ALA A 50 0.24 -17.88 -7.33
N ASN A 51 -0.99 -17.46 -7.01
CA ASN A 51 -1.70 -16.42 -7.75
C ASN A 51 -1.02 -15.05 -7.63
N ILE A 52 -0.55 -14.67 -6.44
CA ILE A 52 0.27 -13.45 -6.25
C ILE A 52 1.48 -13.46 -7.18
N GLY A 53 2.23 -14.57 -7.21
CA GLY A 53 3.40 -14.72 -8.09
C GLY A 53 3.04 -14.64 -9.58
N ARG A 54 1.93 -15.24 -9.99
CA ARG A 54 1.43 -15.17 -11.38
C ARG A 54 1.08 -13.74 -11.76
N LEU A 55 0.25 -13.05 -10.97
CA LEU A 55 -0.17 -11.69 -11.24
C LEU A 55 1.02 -10.71 -11.26
N ALA A 56 2.01 -10.89 -10.39
CA ALA A 56 3.25 -10.11 -10.40
C ALA A 56 4.04 -10.35 -11.70
N THR A 57 4.22 -11.61 -12.12
CA THR A 57 4.92 -11.96 -13.36
C THR A 57 4.22 -11.42 -14.61
N GLU A 58 2.89 -11.40 -14.61
CA GLU A 58 2.06 -10.81 -15.67
C GLU A 58 2.02 -9.26 -15.62
N GLY A 59 2.66 -8.63 -14.63
CA GLY A 59 2.68 -7.18 -14.48
C GLY A 59 1.38 -6.58 -13.99
N GLN A 60 0.48 -7.39 -13.42
CA GLN A 60 -0.86 -7.00 -12.99
C GLN A 60 -0.96 -6.67 -11.49
N LEU A 61 0.02 -7.07 -10.70
CA LEU A 61 0.09 -6.83 -9.26
C LEU A 61 1.44 -6.18 -8.92
N TYR A 62 1.41 -4.94 -8.46
CA TYR A 62 2.61 -4.18 -8.12
C TYR A 62 3.08 -4.42 -6.69
N VAL A 63 2.14 -4.49 -5.77
CA VAL A 63 2.42 -4.61 -4.34
C VAL A 63 1.43 -5.58 -3.71
N ALA A 64 1.93 -6.47 -2.87
CA ALA A 64 1.15 -7.37 -2.04
C ALA A 64 1.84 -7.58 -0.69
N GLY A 65 1.05 -7.81 0.35
CA GLY A 65 1.60 -8.18 1.65
C GLY A 65 0.55 -8.30 2.75
N PRO A 66 0.84 -9.12 3.77
CA PRO A 66 -0.05 -9.29 4.90
C PRO A 66 0.08 -8.15 5.92
N MET A 67 -0.98 -7.94 6.72
CA MET A 67 -0.89 -7.16 7.94
C MET A 67 -0.02 -7.89 8.96
N GLY A 68 0.78 -7.12 9.71
CA GLY A 68 1.67 -7.66 10.74
C GLY A 68 0.98 -7.88 12.08
N GLN A 69 1.77 -8.33 13.06
CA GLN A 69 1.31 -8.50 14.44
C GLN A 69 0.95 -7.15 15.07
N GLY A 70 -0.12 -7.12 15.85
CA GLY A 70 -0.63 -5.89 16.47
C GLY A 70 -1.54 -5.07 15.56
N ASN A 71 -1.97 -5.63 14.42
CA ASN A 71 -2.96 -5.02 13.56
C ASN A 71 -4.24 -4.67 14.36
N PRO A 72 -4.65 -3.38 14.42
CA PRO A 72 -5.82 -2.95 15.19
C PRO A 72 -7.15 -3.42 14.59
N GLU A 73 -7.15 -3.86 13.34
CA GLU A 73 -8.32 -4.39 12.64
C GLU A 73 -8.08 -5.87 12.24
N PRO A 74 -8.37 -6.84 13.12
CA PRO A 74 -8.04 -8.26 12.88
C PRO A 74 -8.67 -8.87 11.63
N SER A 75 -9.77 -8.28 11.13
CA SER A 75 -10.41 -8.71 9.87
C SER A 75 -9.58 -8.32 8.65
N LEU A 76 -8.82 -7.24 8.68
CA LEU A 76 -7.93 -6.81 7.61
C LEU A 76 -6.68 -7.70 7.61
N ARG A 77 -6.54 -8.52 6.57
CA ARG A 77 -5.51 -9.57 6.48
C ARG A 77 -4.30 -9.15 5.68
N GLY A 78 -4.49 -8.27 4.70
CA GLY A 78 -3.44 -7.83 3.81
C GLY A 78 -3.95 -6.81 2.81
N ILE A 79 -3.09 -6.44 1.86
CA ILE A 79 -3.41 -5.51 0.78
C ILE A 79 -2.86 -6.00 -0.55
N PHE A 80 -3.52 -5.54 -1.65
CA PHE A 80 -2.96 -5.53 -2.99
C PHE A 80 -2.97 -4.11 -3.55
N ILE A 81 -1.96 -3.76 -4.38
CA ILE A 81 -2.00 -2.63 -5.31
C ILE A 81 -1.87 -3.21 -6.72
N LEU A 82 -2.95 -3.10 -7.50
CA LEU A 82 -3.08 -3.67 -8.83
C LEU A 82 -2.71 -2.64 -9.90
N ALA A 83 -2.13 -3.10 -11.00
CA ALA A 83 -1.59 -2.28 -12.09
C ALA A 83 -2.66 -1.70 -13.02
N THR A 84 -3.89 -1.59 -12.58
CA THR A 84 -5.02 -1.06 -13.36
C THR A 84 -5.76 0.00 -12.57
N GLY A 85 -6.22 1.07 -13.24
CA GLY A 85 -7.14 2.06 -12.68
C GLY A 85 -8.61 1.65 -12.80
N ASP A 86 -8.93 0.54 -13.49
CA ASP A 86 -10.28 0.02 -13.66
C ASP A 86 -10.62 -0.95 -12.51
N THR A 87 -11.56 -0.56 -11.66
CA THR A 87 -11.99 -1.36 -10.50
C THR A 87 -12.63 -2.68 -10.92
N SER A 88 -13.37 -2.75 -12.03
CA SER A 88 -13.97 -3.98 -12.51
C SER A 88 -12.93 -4.99 -12.98
N ALA A 89 -11.90 -4.51 -13.68
CA ALA A 89 -10.75 -5.35 -14.04
C ALA A 89 -10.00 -5.83 -12.79
N ALA A 90 -9.81 -4.95 -11.81
CA ALA A 90 -9.16 -5.30 -10.55
C ALA A 90 -9.96 -6.32 -9.73
N GLU A 91 -11.28 -6.22 -9.68
CA GLU A 91 -12.17 -7.21 -9.06
C GLU A 91 -12.01 -8.58 -9.73
N ALA A 92 -11.96 -8.63 -11.06
CA ALA A 92 -11.73 -9.87 -11.80
C ALA A 92 -10.35 -10.48 -11.48
N LEU A 93 -9.31 -9.66 -11.35
CA LEU A 93 -7.98 -10.13 -10.90
C LEU A 93 -8.02 -10.67 -9.47
N CYS A 94 -8.70 -10.00 -8.55
CA CYS A 94 -8.91 -10.49 -7.19
C CYS A 94 -9.67 -11.83 -7.18
N GLN A 95 -10.74 -11.97 -7.98
CA GLN A 95 -11.53 -13.20 -8.08
C GLN A 95 -10.76 -14.38 -8.70
N SER A 96 -9.64 -14.14 -9.40
CA SER A 96 -8.74 -15.21 -9.85
C SER A 96 -7.98 -15.88 -8.71
N ASP A 97 -8.03 -15.31 -7.50
CA ASP A 97 -7.39 -15.86 -6.30
C ASP A 97 -8.26 -16.96 -5.68
N PRO A 98 -7.72 -18.19 -5.50
CA PRO A 98 -8.49 -19.31 -4.94
C PRO A 98 -9.05 -19.03 -3.54
N SER A 99 -8.36 -18.27 -2.70
CA SER A 99 -8.83 -17.94 -1.35
C SER A 99 -9.97 -16.93 -1.37
N ILE A 100 -9.96 -16.00 -2.35
CA ILE A 100 -11.06 -15.05 -2.56
C ILE A 100 -12.25 -15.76 -3.22
N ALA A 101 -12.01 -16.52 -4.26
CA ALA A 101 -13.06 -17.30 -4.95
C ALA A 101 -13.79 -18.27 -4.01
N ALA A 102 -13.07 -18.86 -3.04
CA ALA A 102 -13.65 -19.75 -2.02
C ALA A 102 -14.34 -18.99 -0.88
N GLY A 103 -14.22 -17.66 -0.78
CA GLY A 103 -14.76 -16.85 0.30
C GLY A 103 -14.00 -16.97 1.63
N VAL A 104 -12.75 -17.46 1.59
CA VAL A 104 -11.83 -17.47 2.74
C VAL A 104 -11.26 -16.08 3.00
N LEU A 105 -10.97 -15.37 1.91
CA LEU A 105 -10.68 -13.93 1.90
C LEU A 105 -11.80 -13.21 1.14
N ASP A 106 -11.94 -11.94 1.44
CA ASP A 106 -12.80 -11.00 0.73
C ASP A 106 -11.96 -9.79 0.30
N ALA A 107 -12.23 -9.20 -0.85
CA ALA A 107 -11.48 -8.08 -1.40
C ALA A 107 -12.39 -6.84 -1.57
N GLU A 108 -12.12 -5.80 -0.80
CA GLU A 108 -12.71 -4.48 -1.01
C GLU A 108 -11.80 -3.69 -1.96
N VAL A 109 -12.23 -3.52 -3.23
CA VAL A 109 -11.45 -2.87 -4.29
C VAL A 109 -11.89 -1.43 -4.44
N VAL A 110 -10.94 -0.49 -4.45
CA VAL A 110 -11.19 0.94 -4.62
C VAL A 110 -10.18 1.58 -5.57
N PRO A 111 -10.53 2.67 -6.29
CA PRO A 111 -9.56 3.45 -7.04
C PRO A 111 -8.44 3.97 -6.13
N PHE A 112 -7.22 3.99 -6.64
CA PHE A 112 -6.04 4.44 -5.91
C PHE A 112 -5.12 5.25 -6.81
N LEU A 113 -4.97 6.53 -6.52
CA LEU A 113 -4.07 7.45 -7.24
C LEU A 113 -2.81 7.66 -6.41
N THR A 114 -1.65 7.43 -7.00
CA THR A 114 -0.36 7.59 -6.32
C THR A 114 0.49 8.67 -6.98
N ASN A 115 1.32 9.33 -6.19
CA ASN A 115 2.31 10.31 -6.66
C ASN A 115 3.56 9.66 -7.28
N ARG A 116 3.57 8.34 -7.45
CA ARG A 116 4.72 7.56 -7.88
C ARG A 116 4.28 6.37 -8.72
N ASP A 117 4.99 6.13 -9.83
CA ASP A 117 4.88 4.88 -10.58
C ASP A 117 5.44 3.70 -9.76
N LEU A 118 4.63 2.67 -9.61
CA LEU A 118 5.00 1.45 -8.87
C LEU A 118 5.62 0.36 -9.74
N ARG A 119 5.76 0.59 -11.03
CA ARG A 119 6.38 -0.37 -11.95
C ARG A 119 7.80 -0.75 -11.52
N ALA A 120 8.61 0.24 -11.11
CA ALA A 120 9.97 -0.01 -10.62
C ALA A 120 10.01 -0.87 -9.34
N VAL A 121 8.98 -0.77 -8.48
CA VAL A 121 8.85 -1.63 -7.29
C VAL A 121 8.62 -3.08 -7.70
N LEU A 122 7.74 -3.32 -8.68
CA LEU A 122 7.50 -4.64 -9.23
C LEU A 122 8.76 -5.22 -9.88
N ASP A 123 9.41 -4.45 -10.76
CA ASP A 123 10.58 -4.91 -11.52
C ASP A 123 11.71 -5.34 -10.56
N ARG A 124 11.95 -4.58 -9.49
CA ARG A 124 12.93 -4.94 -8.45
C ARG A 124 12.51 -6.18 -7.65
N GLY A 125 11.22 -6.35 -7.40
CA GLY A 125 10.67 -7.55 -6.78
C GLY A 125 10.89 -8.79 -7.64
N LEU A 126 10.66 -8.69 -8.95
CA LEU A 126 10.92 -9.77 -9.91
C LEU A 126 12.42 -10.10 -10.03
N GLU A 127 13.30 -9.10 -10.07
CA GLU A 127 14.76 -9.31 -10.03
C GLU A 127 15.19 -10.07 -8.77
N PHE A 128 14.59 -9.76 -7.62
CA PHE A 128 14.85 -10.48 -6.37
C PHE A 128 14.43 -11.95 -6.48
N GLU A 129 13.23 -12.22 -7.02
CA GLU A 129 12.75 -13.59 -7.21
C GLU A 129 13.61 -14.40 -8.19
N GLU A 130 14.11 -13.80 -9.26
CA GLU A 130 15.05 -14.47 -10.17
C GLU A 130 16.37 -14.82 -9.46
N ARG A 131 16.92 -13.92 -8.65
CA ARG A 131 18.13 -14.23 -7.85
C ARG A 131 17.87 -15.36 -6.86
N ARG A 132 16.71 -15.35 -6.21
CA ARG A 132 16.32 -16.39 -5.25
C ARG A 132 16.18 -17.78 -5.90
N LYS A 133 15.72 -17.85 -7.15
CA LYS A 133 15.69 -19.11 -7.92
C LYS A 133 17.09 -19.67 -8.21
N LEU A 134 18.07 -18.79 -8.39
CA LEU A 134 19.46 -19.17 -8.68
C LEU A 134 20.26 -19.48 -7.41
N ASP A 135 19.89 -18.93 -6.27
CA ASP A 135 20.56 -19.12 -4.97
C ASP A 135 19.56 -19.57 -3.90
N PRO A 136 19.48 -20.88 -3.60
CA PRO A 136 18.57 -21.41 -2.58
C PRO A 136 18.84 -20.93 -1.14
N SER A 137 19.98 -20.28 -0.88
CA SER A 137 20.27 -19.69 0.43
C SER A 137 19.49 -18.40 0.69
N ILE A 138 18.98 -17.77 -0.39
CA ILE A 138 18.16 -16.55 -0.31
C ILE A 138 16.72 -16.95 0.06
N SER A 139 16.27 -16.55 1.22
CA SER A 139 14.89 -16.74 1.66
C SER A 139 13.96 -15.70 1.03
N MET A 140 12.69 -16.02 0.86
CA MET A 140 11.66 -15.05 0.45
C MET A 140 11.59 -13.85 1.43
N ILE A 141 11.84 -14.07 2.72
CA ILE A 141 11.82 -13.03 3.76
C ILE A 141 12.92 -12.00 3.56
N ASP A 142 14.05 -12.35 2.92
CA ASP A 142 15.17 -11.42 2.69
C ASP A 142 14.79 -10.27 1.74
N GLY A 143 13.77 -10.47 0.90
CA GLY A 143 13.18 -9.45 0.04
C GLY A 143 12.06 -8.64 0.67
N MET A 144 11.75 -8.89 1.94
CA MET A 144 10.59 -8.31 2.63
C MET A 144 11.02 -7.48 3.85
N THR A 145 10.19 -6.53 4.23
CA THR A 145 10.42 -5.73 5.45
C THR A 145 9.10 -5.24 6.04
N THR A 146 9.13 -4.84 7.29
CA THR A 146 7.97 -4.22 7.95
C THR A 146 7.95 -2.72 7.67
N TYR A 147 6.75 -2.20 7.48
CA TYR A 147 6.40 -0.80 7.34
C TYR A 147 5.24 -0.47 8.27
N ALA A 148 5.02 0.82 8.53
CA ALA A 148 3.76 1.29 9.07
C ALA A 148 2.91 1.87 7.93
N LEU A 149 1.68 1.39 7.78
CA LEU A 149 0.69 1.93 6.85
C LEU A 149 -0.23 2.85 7.66
N LEU A 150 -0.18 4.15 7.38
CA LEU A 150 -1.04 5.15 7.97
C LEU A 150 -2.25 5.38 7.06
N HIS A 151 -3.44 5.10 7.58
CA HIS A 151 -4.70 5.45 6.94
C HIS A 151 -5.30 6.67 7.62
N VAL A 152 -5.65 7.69 6.84
CA VAL A 152 -6.28 8.92 7.30
C VAL A 152 -7.62 9.14 6.62
N GLU A 153 -8.61 9.63 7.36
CA GLU A 153 -9.95 9.88 6.84
C GLU A 153 -10.08 11.25 6.16
N ASP A 154 -9.33 12.25 6.61
CA ASP A 154 -9.22 13.56 5.99
C ASP A 154 -7.82 13.74 5.38
N GLY A 155 -7.69 13.34 4.12
CA GLY A 155 -6.42 13.33 3.41
C GLY A 155 -5.85 14.72 3.16
N GLU A 156 -6.67 15.73 2.92
CA GLU A 156 -6.21 17.11 2.68
C GLU A 156 -5.56 17.70 3.94
N ARG A 157 -6.23 17.55 5.07
CA ARG A 157 -5.71 17.97 6.38
C ARG A 157 -4.41 17.24 6.72
N ALA A 158 -4.37 15.93 6.52
CA ALA A 158 -3.20 15.11 6.83
C ALA A 158 -2.01 15.45 5.93
N SER A 159 -2.20 15.74 4.66
CA SER A 159 -1.14 16.07 3.71
C SER A 159 -0.31 17.27 4.18
N GLN A 160 -0.96 18.32 4.67
CA GLN A 160 -0.30 19.49 5.24
C GLN A 160 0.52 19.13 6.49
N ALA A 161 -0.06 18.33 7.39
CA ALA A 161 0.61 17.90 8.62
C ALA A 161 1.84 17.00 8.35
N LEU A 162 1.81 16.20 7.28
CA LEU A 162 2.85 15.23 6.94
C LEU A 162 3.98 15.76 6.05
N ALA A 163 3.97 17.06 5.68
CA ALA A 163 4.94 17.66 4.77
C ALA A 163 6.41 17.43 5.20
N THR A 164 6.70 17.48 6.51
CA THR A 164 8.04 17.21 7.04
C THR A 164 8.48 15.76 6.88
N LEU A 165 7.54 14.81 6.98
CA LEU A 165 7.81 13.39 6.78
C LEU A 165 8.03 13.05 5.29
N HIS A 166 7.41 13.78 4.38
CA HIS A 166 7.74 13.74 2.97
C HIS A 166 9.15 14.24 2.70
N ALA A 167 9.51 15.42 3.25
CA ALA A 167 10.84 16.02 3.08
C ALA A 167 11.96 15.13 3.62
N SER A 168 11.74 14.41 4.71
CA SER A 168 12.69 13.46 5.31
C SER A 168 12.70 12.08 4.65
N ARG A 169 11.86 11.85 3.63
CA ARG A 169 11.64 10.53 2.99
C ARG A 169 11.18 9.42 3.95
N THR A 170 10.58 9.78 5.05
CA THR A 170 9.92 8.81 5.94
C THR A 170 8.66 8.25 5.29
N ILE A 171 7.97 9.04 4.46
CA ILE A 171 6.88 8.57 3.59
C ILE A 171 7.47 8.11 2.28
N LEU A 172 7.31 6.82 1.99
CA LEU A 172 7.79 6.18 0.76
C LEU A 172 6.77 6.25 -0.38
N LEU A 173 5.50 6.17 -0.03
CA LEU A 173 4.39 6.19 -0.97
C LEU A 173 3.21 6.88 -0.31
N GLU A 174 2.57 7.76 -1.05
CA GLU A 174 1.27 8.35 -0.75
C GLU A 174 0.28 7.95 -1.83
N GLY A 175 -0.96 7.64 -1.42
CA GLY A 175 -2.02 7.37 -2.36
C GLY A 175 -3.37 7.84 -1.88
N HIS A 176 -4.15 8.36 -2.83
CA HIS A 176 -5.51 8.85 -2.64
C HIS A 176 -6.50 7.73 -2.95
N LEU A 177 -7.37 7.42 -2.00
CA LEU A 177 -8.44 6.46 -2.20
C LEU A 177 -9.63 7.14 -2.89
N GLY A 178 -10.26 6.43 -3.81
CA GLY A 178 -11.44 6.89 -4.54
C GLY A 178 -12.70 6.09 -4.19
N GLY A 179 -13.76 6.32 -4.96
CA GLY A 179 -15.04 5.63 -4.77
C GLY A 179 -15.65 5.90 -3.39
N ALA A 180 -16.07 4.83 -2.70
CA ALA A 180 -16.65 4.92 -1.35
C ALA A 180 -15.68 5.46 -0.29
N ARG A 181 -14.36 5.49 -0.58
CA ARG A 181 -13.31 6.00 0.31
C ARG A 181 -12.73 7.34 -0.15
N SER A 182 -13.44 8.06 -1.00
CA SER A 182 -13.00 9.37 -1.50
C SER A 182 -12.71 10.33 -0.35
N GLY A 183 -11.60 11.07 -0.45
CA GLY A 183 -11.09 11.97 0.60
C GLY A 183 -10.13 11.31 1.59
N GLN A 184 -10.12 9.97 1.67
CA GLN A 184 -9.16 9.22 2.50
C GLN A 184 -7.83 9.05 1.77
N ARG A 185 -6.74 8.93 2.54
CA ARG A 185 -5.39 8.65 2.00
C ARG A 185 -4.69 7.56 2.78
N LEU A 186 -3.75 6.91 2.08
CA LEU A 186 -2.82 5.95 2.65
C LEU A 186 -1.39 6.46 2.48
N TYR A 187 -0.59 6.33 3.55
CA TYR A 187 0.83 6.66 3.55
C TYR A 187 1.63 5.45 4.03
N PHE A 188 2.59 5.02 3.23
CA PHE A 188 3.51 3.95 3.56
C PHE A 188 4.76 4.56 4.20
N LEU A 189 4.93 4.32 5.49
CA LEU A 189 6.02 4.90 6.28
C LEU A 189 7.17 3.91 6.40
N ASP A 190 8.41 4.37 6.16
CA ASP A 190 9.62 3.58 6.42
C ASP A 190 9.94 3.53 7.92
N VAL A 191 9.03 2.93 8.65
CA VAL A 191 9.14 2.73 10.09
C VAL A 191 8.81 1.28 10.40
N ARG A 192 9.70 0.59 11.12
CA ARG A 192 9.69 -0.87 11.25
C ARG A 192 8.68 -1.45 12.24
N ASP A 193 8.12 -0.65 13.13
CA ASP A 193 7.19 -1.09 14.15
C ASP A 193 6.19 0.00 14.52
N LEU A 194 5.04 -0.41 15.08
CA LEU A 194 3.99 0.51 15.49
C LEU A 194 4.39 1.49 16.61
N PRO A 195 5.15 1.11 17.65
CA PRO A 195 5.62 2.05 18.66
C PRO A 195 6.45 3.19 18.05
N SER A 196 7.40 2.87 17.17
CA SER A 196 8.22 3.87 16.46
C SER A 196 7.38 4.75 15.54
N ALA A 197 6.40 4.18 14.82
CA ALA A 197 5.47 4.95 13.98
C ALA A 197 4.61 5.90 14.84
N THR A 198 4.08 5.43 15.96
CA THR A 198 3.32 6.23 16.90
C THR A 198 4.15 7.39 17.44
N ALA A 199 5.40 7.12 17.84
CA ALA A 199 6.32 8.17 18.31
C ALA A 199 6.63 9.20 17.22
N THR A 200 6.81 8.75 15.96
CA THR A 200 7.05 9.63 14.81
C THR A 200 5.86 10.56 14.55
N LEU A 201 4.64 10.05 14.70
CA LEU A 201 3.41 10.81 14.46
C LEU A 201 2.92 11.60 15.69
N ALA A 202 3.44 11.34 16.89
CA ALA A 202 2.99 11.97 18.13
C ALA A 202 2.93 13.52 18.05
N PRO A 203 3.93 14.22 17.48
CA PRO A 203 3.87 15.68 17.35
C PRO A 203 2.78 16.17 16.40
N LEU A 204 2.26 15.32 15.52
CA LEU A 204 1.33 15.63 14.44
C LEU A 204 -0.11 15.21 14.73
N GLN A 205 -0.37 14.46 15.80
CA GLN A 205 -1.66 13.82 16.09
C GLN A 205 -2.84 14.78 16.04
N SER A 206 -2.71 15.97 16.62
CA SER A 206 -3.79 16.98 16.62
C SER A 206 -4.12 17.51 15.22
N SER A 207 -3.16 17.45 14.30
CA SER A 207 -3.30 17.94 12.93
C SER A 207 -3.76 16.86 11.94
N LEU A 208 -3.49 15.56 12.23
CA LEU A 208 -3.85 14.46 11.35
C LEU A 208 -5.37 14.18 11.29
N GLY A 209 -6.11 14.50 12.35
CA GLY A 209 -7.50 14.07 12.48
C GLY A 209 -7.63 12.55 12.73
N PRO A 210 -8.82 11.95 12.46
CA PRO A 210 -9.03 10.52 12.61
C PRO A 210 -8.09 9.73 11.70
N HIS A 211 -7.33 8.81 12.30
CA HIS A 211 -6.37 7.99 11.58
C HIS A 211 -6.16 6.64 12.26
N THR A 212 -5.66 5.68 11.49
CA THR A 212 -5.30 4.35 11.97
C THR A 212 -3.92 3.96 11.43
N LEU A 213 -3.09 3.39 12.30
CA LEU A 213 -1.80 2.82 11.96
C LEU A 213 -1.90 1.30 11.89
N PHE A 214 -1.43 0.74 10.79
CA PHE A 214 -1.35 -0.70 10.57
C PHE A 214 0.11 -1.14 10.43
N PRO A 215 0.54 -2.21 11.09
CA PRO A 215 1.79 -2.87 10.75
C PRO A 215 1.58 -3.64 9.46
N TRP A 216 2.42 -3.39 8.46
CA TRP A 216 2.33 -4.06 7.18
C TRP A 216 3.68 -4.66 6.79
N PHE A 217 3.67 -5.88 6.24
CA PHE A 217 4.85 -6.59 5.80
C PHE A 217 4.83 -6.71 4.27
N GLY A 218 5.80 -6.07 3.61
CA GLY A 218 5.81 -5.96 2.16
C GLY A 218 7.21 -5.92 1.56
N SER A 219 7.28 -5.82 0.23
CA SER A 219 8.54 -5.81 -0.49
C SER A 219 9.46 -4.67 -0.05
N SER A 220 10.73 -4.99 0.22
CA SER A 220 11.77 -4.01 0.51
C SER A 220 12.05 -3.07 -0.67
N ALA A 221 11.63 -3.44 -1.88
CA ALA A 221 11.73 -2.62 -3.09
C ALA A 221 10.92 -1.31 -3.01
N LEU A 222 9.98 -1.20 -2.07
CA LEU A 222 9.25 0.06 -1.87
C LEU A 222 10.15 1.23 -1.45
N ARG A 223 11.34 0.97 -0.92
CA ARG A 223 12.37 1.96 -0.51
C ARG A 223 13.17 2.58 -1.66
N LEU A 224 12.86 2.28 -2.91
CA LEU A 224 13.58 2.78 -4.09
C LEU A 224 13.40 4.28 -4.31
#